data_38907efc4e5cb37e98425f5588e66b85
#
_entry.id   38907efc4e5cb37e98425f5588e66b85
#
_cell.length_a   1.000
_cell.length_b   1.000
_cell.length_c   1.000
_cell.angle_alpha   90.00
_cell.angle_beta   90.00
_cell.angle_gamma   90.00
#
_symmetry.space_group_name_H-M   'P 1'
#
loop_
_entity.id
_entity.type
_entity.pdbx_description
1 polymer ?
#
loop_
_entity_poly.entity_id
_entity_poly.type
_entity_poly.pdbx_seq_one_letter_code
_entity_poly.pdbx_strand_id
1 'polypeptide(L)'
;ISCQYPDHAQRFRALGVAAPRISVAGNLKFDRSVPVDLTQRCDELAHACLIENQLIWLAASTHDGEESLLLDSFRRLREQQPSLQLILAPRHPHRVADVEMLLKTLEYRSARLSEILKAPLQDSVDVILVDQMGMLLPLYDLADVAFVGGSLIEFGGQNPIEPALVGTPVISGPHCFNFTEVVEKLVAVGAMYQ
;
A
#
# COMPACT_ATOMS: atom_id res chain seq x y z
N ILE A 1 -19.80 10.36 -24.11
CA ILE A 1 -19.19 10.58 -22.80
C ILE A 1 -19.31 9.27 -22.04
N SER A 2 -18.16 8.73 -21.62
CA SER A 2 -18.11 7.58 -20.72
C SER A 2 -17.91 8.09 -19.28
N CYS A 3 -18.81 7.73 -18.38
CA CYS A 3 -18.81 8.14 -16.98
C CYS A 3 -18.43 6.97 -16.08
N GLN A 4 -17.76 7.28 -14.97
CA GLN A 4 -17.46 6.26 -13.96
C GLN A 4 -18.71 5.83 -13.19
N TYR A 5 -19.61 6.79 -12.86
CA TYR A 5 -20.74 6.57 -11.97
C TYR A 5 -22.05 7.13 -12.55
N PRO A 6 -23.22 6.59 -12.15
CA PRO A 6 -24.54 7.09 -12.56
C PRO A 6 -24.74 8.59 -12.25
N ASP A 7 -24.22 9.06 -11.11
CA ASP A 7 -24.32 10.47 -10.70
C ASP A 7 -23.59 11.39 -11.67
N HIS A 8 -22.43 10.96 -12.19
CA HIS A 8 -21.72 11.72 -13.23
C HIS A 8 -22.57 11.80 -14.51
N ALA A 9 -23.23 10.72 -14.89
CA ALA A 9 -24.13 10.70 -16.04
C ALA A 9 -25.32 11.66 -15.86
N GLN A 10 -25.89 11.75 -14.65
CA GLN A 10 -26.95 12.70 -14.33
C GLN A 10 -26.48 14.16 -14.45
N ARG A 11 -25.27 14.46 -13.93
CA ARG A 11 -24.68 15.82 -14.05
C ARG A 11 -24.47 16.21 -15.52
N PHE A 12 -23.98 15.31 -16.38
CA PHE A 12 -23.84 15.58 -17.81
C PHE A 12 -25.19 15.79 -18.50
N ARG A 13 -26.25 15.04 -18.12
CA ARG A 13 -27.61 15.27 -18.60
C ARG A 13 -28.13 16.65 -18.20
N ALA A 14 -27.90 17.06 -16.94
CA ALA A 14 -28.29 18.39 -16.45
C ALA A 14 -27.58 19.53 -17.20
N LEU A 15 -26.38 19.28 -17.73
CA LEU A 15 -25.63 20.19 -18.60
C LEU A 15 -26.08 20.15 -20.06
N GLY A 16 -27.16 19.40 -20.41
CA GLY A 16 -27.73 19.37 -21.74
C GLY A 16 -27.14 18.28 -22.68
N VAL A 17 -26.36 17.35 -22.18
CA VAL A 17 -25.85 16.24 -23.01
C VAL A 17 -26.97 15.22 -23.23
N ALA A 18 -27.25 14.90 -24.50
CA ALA A 18 -28.28 13.94 -24.87
C ALA A 18 -27.98 12.54 -24.31
N ALA A 19 -29.00 11.88 -23.73
CA ALA A 19 -28.87 10.57 -23.08
C ALA A 19 -28.14 9.49 -23.90
N PRO A 20 -28.38 9.36 -25.24
CA PRO A 20 -27.65 8.38 -26.05
C PRO A 20 -26.14 8.61 -26.19
N ARG A 21 -25.65 9.80 -25.82
CA ARG A 21 -24.22 10.16 -25.83
C ARG A 21 -23.52 9.92 -24.49
N ILE A 22 -24.23 9.38 -23.50
CA ILE A 22 -23.71 9.13 -22.16
C ILE A 22 -23.82 7.63 -21.88
N SER A 23 -22.69 7.02 -21.49
CA SER A 23 -22.64 5.65 -20.98
C SER A 23 -21.98 5.64 -19.59
N VAL A 24 -22.43 4.75 -18.71
CA VAL A 24 -21.75 4.48 -17.44
C VAL A 24 -20.91 3.22 -17.65
N ALA A 25 -19.60 3.37 -17.70
CA ALA A 25 -18.64 2.29 -17.98
C ALA A 25 -17.94 1.75 -16.72
N GLY A 26 -18.18 2.37 -15.57
CA GLY A 26 -17.45 2.02 -14.35
C GLY A 26 -16.07 2.71 -14.27
N ASN A 27 -15.28 2.29 -13.31
CA ASN A 27 -13.96 2.85 -13.05
C ASN A 27 -12.88 1.91 -13.62
N LEU A 28 -12.16 2.37 -14.63
CA LEU A 28 -11.05 1.64 -15.27
C LEU A 28 -9.94 1.19 -14.29
N LYS A 29 -9.87 1.79 -13.10
CA LYS A 29 -8.92 1.36 -12.06
C LYS A 29 -9.19 -0.07 -11.57
N PHE A 30 -10.43 -0.58 -11.75
CA PHE A 30 -10.79 -1.96 -11.41
C PHE A 30 -10.42 -2.97 -12.50
N ASP A 31 -10.16 -2.53 -13.73
CA ASP A 31 -9.80 -3.40 -14.86
C ASP A 31 -8.30 -3.76 -14.86
N ARG A 32 -7.72 -3.92 -13.68
CA ARG A 32 -6.34 -4.36 -13.54
C ARG A 32 -6.28 -5.88 -13.46
N SER A 33 -5.37 -6.47 -14.20
CA SER A 33 -4.99 -7.88 -14.08
C SER A 33 -3.69 -8.03 -13.31
N VAL A 34 -3.56 -9.14 -12.62
CA VAL A 34 -2.30 -9.55 -11.99
C VAL A 34 -1.29 -9.85 -13.10
N PRO A 35 -0.07 -9.26 -13.07
CA PRO A 35 0.99 -9.57 -14.04
C PRO A 35 1.36 -11.04 -14.00
N VAL A 36 1.67 -11.61 -15.16
CA VAL A 36 2.01 -13.05 -15.28
C VAL A 36 3.34 -13.42 -14.59
N ASP A 37 4.22 -12.46 -14.39
CA ASP A 37 5.51 -12.59 -13.71
C ASP A 37 5.45 -12.30 -12.21
N LEU A 38 4.26 -12.06 -11.64
CA LEU A 38 4.13 -11.64 -10.23
C LEU A 38 4.72 -12.70 -9.29
N THR A 39 4.36 -13.97 -9.45
CA THR A 39 4.85 -15.06 -8.60
C THR A 39 6.37 -15.14 -8.59
N GLN A 40 7.00 -15.09 -9.76
CA GLN A 40 8.47 -15.11 -9.84
C GLN A 40 9.09 -13.91 -9.09
N ARG A 41 8.52 -12.71 -9.25
CA ARG A 41 9.00 -11.51 -8.55
C ARG A 41 8.83 -11.62 -7.04
N CYS A 42 7.75 -12.24 -6.57
CA CYS A 42 7.52 -12.50 -5.16
C CYS A 42 8.57 -13.46 -4.60
N ASP A 43 8.84 -14.58 -5.29
CA ASP A 43 9.84 -15.56 -4.87
C ASP A 43 11.24 -14.94 -4.77
N GLU A 44 11.64 -14.14 -5.77
CA GLU A 44 12.91 -13.43 -5.79
C GLU A 44 13.02 -12.44 -4.61
N LEU A 45 11.96 -11.68 -4.32
CA LEU A 45 11.90 -10.73 -3.19
C LEU A 45 11.91 -11.45 -1.85
N ALA A 46 11.12 -12.51 -1.70
CA ALA A 46 11.03 -13.29 -0.47
C ALA A 46 12.39 -13.85 -0.07
N HIS A 47 13.10 -14.42 -1.05
CA HIS A 47 14.45 -14.95 -0.84
C HIS A 47 15.47 -13.84 -0.52
N ALA A 48 15.49 -12.76 -1.29
CA ALA A 48 16.45 -11.66 -1.08
C ALA A 48 16.25 -10.95 0.26
N CYS A 49 15.01 -10.82 0.72
CA CYS A 49 14.62 -10.10 1.93
C CYS A 49 14.56 -10.98 3.18
N LEU A 50 14.77 -12.31 3.06
CA LEU A 50 14.66 -13.28 4.16
C LEU A 50 13.31 -13.25 4.90
N ILE A 51 12.21 -13.14 4.17
CA ILE A 51 10.88 -12.99 4.76
C ILE A 51 10.08 -14.29 4.90
N GLU A 52 10.60 -15.43 4.45
CA GLU A 52 9.88 -16.72 4.35
C GLU A 52 9.27 -17.23 5.66
N ASN A 53 9.80 -16.81 6.81
CA ASN A 53 9.30 -17.20 8.13
C ASN A 53 8.95 -15.99 9.01
N GLN A 54 8.70 -14.84 8.40
CA GLN A 54 8.33 -13.61 9.08
C GLN A 54 6.84 -13.33 8.90
N LEU A 55 6.24 -12.60 9.84
CA LEU A 55 4.98 -11.90 9.61
C LEU A 55 5.29 -10.56 8.98
N ILE A 56 4.69 -10.28 7.84
CA ILE A 56 4.99 -9.09 7.04
C ILE A 56 3.88 -8.07 7.16
N TRP A 57 4.19 -6.92 7.75
CA TRP A 57 3.35 -5.74 7.69
C TRP A 57 3.92 -4.75 6.68
N LEU A 58 3.19 -4.51 5.58
CA LEU A 58 3.54 -3.51 4.58
C LEU A 58 2.85 -2.19 4.91
N ALA A 59 3.63 -1.13 5.16
CA ALA A 59 3.16 0.24 5.24
C ALA A 59 3.44 0.95 3.90
N ALA A 60 2.43 0.99 3.03
CA ALA A 60 2.56 1.41 1.65
C ALA A 60 2.13 2.86 1.42
N SER A 61 2.91 3.59 0.64
CA SER A 61 2.63 4.96 0.22
C SER A 61 2.42 5.93 1.38
N THR A 62 3.26 5.83 2.39
CA THR A 62 3.21 6.67 3.59
C THR A 62 3.61 8.11 3.31
N HIS A 63 3.03 9.02 4.08
CA HIS A 63 3.31 10.45 4.03
C HIS A 63 3.94 10.93 5.34
N ASP A 64 4.43 12.17 5.30
CA ASP A 64 5.01 12.82 6.47
C ASP A 64 4.04 12.84 7.66
N GLY A 65 4.54 12.46 8.83
CA GLY A 65 3.76 12.32 10.05
C GLY A 65 3.13 10.94 10.25
N GLU A 66 2.95 10.12 9.23
CA GLU A 66 2.42 8.77 9.37
C GLU A 66 3.48 7.79 9.85
N GLU A 67 4.72 7.90 9.36
CA GLU A 67 5.78 6.93 9.64
C GLU A 67 6.10 6.82 11.13
N SER A 68 6.09 7.93 11.87
CA SER A 68 6.31 7.91 13.32
C SER A 68 5.22 7.14 14.06
N LEU A 69 3.95 7.34 13.68
CA LEU A 69 2.80 6.64 14.28
C LEU A 69 2.84 5.13 13.99
N LEU A 70 3.20 4.78 12.75
CA LEU A 70 3.33 3.40 12.32
C LEU A 70 4.49 2.69 13.04
N LEU A 71 5.64 3.37 13.21
CA LEU A 71 6.79 2.83 13.91
C LEU A 71 6.54 2.65 15.41
N ASP A 72 5.78 3.54 16.05
CA ASP A 72 5.33 3.35 17.43
C ASP A 72 4.41 2.14 17.57
N SER A 73 3.49 1.95 16.63
CA SER A 73 2.61 0.79 16.58
C SER A 73 3.39 -0.49 16.32
N PHE A 74 4.35 -0.46 15.39
CA PHE A 74 5.23 -1.58 15.07
C PHE A 74 6.05 -2.02 16.30
N ARG A 75 6.61 -1.08 17.07
CA ARG A 75 7.35 -1.39 18.30
C ARG A 75 6.49 -2.18 19.28
N ARG A 76 5.26 -1.73 19.54
CA ARG A 76 4.32 -2.39 20.46
C ARG A 76 3.91 -3.78 19.97
N LEU A 77 3.68 -3.94 18.65
CA LEU A 77 3.32 -5.21 18.06
C LEU A 77 4.47 -6.23 18.14
N ARG A 78 5.72 -5.80 17.96
CA ARG A 78 6.89 -6.68 18.04
C ARG A 78 7.12 -7.25 19.44
N GLU A 79 6.68 -6.58 20.50
CA GLU A 79 6.71 -7.14 21.86
C GLU A 79 5.87 -8.43 21.96
N GLN A 80 4.79 -8.53 21.18
CA GLN A 80 3.89 -9.68 21.15
C GLN A 80 4.20 -10.67 20.00
N GLN A 81 4.76 -10.14 18.90
CA GLN A 81 5.07 -10.87 17.68
C GLN A 81 6.52 -10.58 17.25
N PRO A 82 7.52 -11.24 17.86
CA PRO A 82 8.94 -10.97 17.56
C PRO A 82 9.35 -11.24 16.10
N SER A 83 8.59 -12.10 15.38
CA SER A 83 8.79 -12.39 13.97
C SER A 83 8.20 -11.33 13.03
N LEU A 84 7.53 -10.30 13.57
CA LEU A 84 6.96 -9.24 12.74
C LEU A 84 8.08 -8.40 12.11
N GLN A 85 8.05 -8.27 10.79
CA GLN A 85 8.92 -7.41 10.00
C GLN A 85 8.07 -6.33 9.31
N LEU A 86 8.58 -5.10 9.28
CA LEU A 86 7.93 -3.99 8.61
C LEU A 86 8.59 -3.76 7.25
N ILE A 87 7.77 -3.67 6.20
CA ILE A 87 8.18 -3.11 4.92
C ILE A 87 7.58 -1.70 4.84
N LEU A 88 8.43 -0.68 4.75
CA LEU A 88 8.02 0.72 4.77
C LEU A 88 8.30 1.36 3.41
N ALA A 89 7.25 1.80 2.72
CA ALA A 89 7.32 2.36 1.39
C ALA A 89 6.78 3.80 1.37
N PRO A 90 7.63 4.83 1.53
CA PRO A 90 7.21 6.22 1.42
C PRO A 90 6.64 6.55 0.04
N ARG A 91 5.60 7.39 -0.01
CA ARG A 91 4.94 7.78 -1.28
C ARG A 91 5.89 8.49 -2.24
N HIS A 92 6.83 9.26 -1.69
CA HIS A 92 7.74 10.09 -2.46
C HIS A 92 9.20 9.66 -2.26
N PRO A 93 9.94 9.33 -3.34
CA PRO A 93 11.33 8.88 -3.24
C PRO A 93 12.27 9.85 -2.51
N HIS A 94 12.02 11.16 -2.59
CA HIS A 94 12.83 12.16 -1.90
C HIS A 94 12.76 12.06 -0.37
N ARG A 95 11.72 11.41 0.18
CA ARG A 95 11.56 11.21 1.63
C ARG A 95 12.31 10.01 2.19
N VAL A 96 12.86 9.16 1.33
CA VAL A 96 13.60 7.95 1.76
C VAL A 96 14.71 8.30 2.75
N ALA A 97 15.46 9.37 2.50
CA ALA A 97 16.55 9.79 3.39
C ALA A 97 16.06 10.24 4.78
N ASP A 98 14.92 10.96 4.83
CA ASP A 98 14.32 11.41 6.09
C ASP A 98 13.81 10.22 6.91
N VAL A 99 13.13 9.27 6.24
CA VAL A 99 12.62 8.05 6.87
C VAL A 99 13.78 7.16 7.35
N GLU A 100 14.85 7.04 6.58
CA GLU A 100 16.06 6.31 7.02
C GLU A 100 16.69 6.95 8.26
N MET A 101 16.74 8.28 8.32
CA MET A 101 17.22 9.01 9.50
C MET A 101 16.32 8.74 10.72
N LEU A 102 15.00 8.72 10.53
CA LEU A 102 14.03 8.38 11.58
C LEU A 102 14.26 6.95 12.10
N LEU A 103 14.42 5.96 11.19
CA LEU A 103 14.69 4.58 11.56
C LEU A 103 15.98 4.43 12.38
N LYS A 104 17.05 5.13 11.98
CA LYS A 104 18.32 5.18 12.72
C LYS A 104 18.16 5.81 14.11
N THR A 105 17.42 6.91 14.20
CA THR A 105 17.16 7.60 15.49
C THR A 105 16.36 6.71 16.45
N LEU A 106 15.49 5.86 15.93
CA LEU A 106 14.70 4.90 16.70
C LEU A 106 15.41 3.55 16.90
N GLU A 107 16.67 3.44 16.46
CA GLU A 107 17.56 2.27 16.62
C GLU A 107 17.03 1.00 15.94
N TYR A 108 16.23 1.13 14.86
CA TYR A 108 15.83 -0.01 14.05
C TYR A 108 16.96 -0.48 13.12
N ARG A 109 17.17 -1.79 13.05
CA ARG A 109 18.00 -2.40 12.00
C ARG A 109 17.21 -2.31 10.69
N SER A 110 17.67 -1.53 9.75
CA SER A 110 16.99 -1.33 8.49
C SER A 110 17.91 -1.49 7.30
N ALA A 111 17.39 -1.91 6.16
CA ALA A 111 18.09 -1.97 4.90
C ALA A 111 17.20 -1.42 3.77
N ARG A 112 17.82 -0.79 2.77
CA ARG A 112 17.10 -0.32 1.58
C ARG A 112 16.84 -1.48 0.63
N LEU A 113 15.66 -1.53 0.05
CA LEU A 113 15.30 -2.57 -0.92
C LEU A 113 16.27 -2.59 -2.13
N SER A 114 16.71 -1.42 -2.61
CA SER A 114 17.67 -1.32 -3.71
C SER A 114 19.04 -1.92 -3.39
N GLU A 115 19.44 -1.94 -2.13
CA GLU A 115 20.69 -2.57 -1.67
C GLU A 115 20.51 -4.08 -1.54
N ILE A 116 19.38 -4.51 -0.95
CA ILE A 116 19.01 -5.92 -0.80
C ILE A 116 18.97 -6.62 -2.17
N LEU A 117 18.40 -5.98 -3.19
CA LEU A 117 18.32 -6.54 -4.53
C LEU A 117 19.69 -6.68 -5.25
N LYS A 118 20.71 -5.94 -4.80
CA LYS A 118 22.10 -6.10 -5.29
C LYS A 118 22.87 -7.14 -4.50
N ALA A 119 22.60 -7.22 -3.19
CA ALA A 119 23.24 -8.16 -2.28
C ALA A 119 22.19 -8.63 -1.26
N PRO A 120 21.63 -9.84 -1.43
CA PRO A 120 20.63 -10.40 -0.55
C PRO A 120 21.05 -10.37 0.92
N LEU A 121 20.09 -10.17 1.82
CA LEU A 121 20.34 -10.15 3.24
C LEU A 121 20.97 -11.46 3.71
N GLN A 122 21.89 -11.38 4.65
CA GLN A 122 22.45 -12.54 5.35
C GLN A 122 21.76 -12.77 6.70
N ASP A 123 21.27 -11.67 7.33
CA ASP A 123 20.52 -11.68 8.56
C ASP A 123 19.26 -10.84 8.42
N SER A 124 18.20 -11.20 9.12
CA SER A 124 16.93 -10.46 9.10
C SER A 124 17.11 -9.05 9.67
N VAL A 125 16.39 -8.09 9.08
CA VAL A 125 16.29 -6.70 9.55
C VAL A 125 14.92 -6.44 10.12
N ASP A 126 14.79 -5.37 10.94
CA ASP A 126 13.51 -5.01 11.52
C ASP A 126 12.61 -4.31 10.50
N VAL A 127 13.22 -3.47 9.64
CA VAL A 127 12.51 -2.68 8.63
C VAL A 127 13.22 -2.77 7.28
N ILE A 128 12.45 -3.09 6.24
CA ILE A 128 12.89 -2.95 4.85
C ILE A 128 12.33 -1.62 4.32
N LEU A 129 13.22 -0.71 3.94
CA LEU A 129 12.86 0.59 3.40
C LEU A 129 12.80 0.54 1.87
N VAL A 130 11.62 0.74 1.30
CA VAL A 130 11.41 0.71 -0.15
C VAL A 130 11.77 2.05 -0.76
N ASP A 131 12.83 2.07 -1.53
CA ASP A 131 13.40 3.26 -2.18
C ASP A 131 13.28 3.21 -3.71
N GLN A 132 12.53 2.24 -4.24
CA GLN A 132 12.32 2.04 -5.68
C GLN A 132 10.84 2.09 -6.04
N MET A 133 10.54 2.67 -7.21
CA MET A 133 9.20 2.69 -7.78
C MET A 133 8.83 1.34 -8.42
N GLY A 134 7.52 1.04 -8.47
CA GLY A 134 7.01 -0.16 -9.14
C GLY A 134 7.15 -1.46 -8.34
N MET A 135 7.52 -1.39 -7.06
CA MET A 135 7.73 -2.55 -6.19
C MET A 135 6.49 -2.91 -5.36
N LEU A 136 5.45 -2.07 -5.32
CA LEU A 136 4.36 -2.26 -4.37
C LEU A 136 3.54 -3.53 -4.64
N LEU A 137 3.23 -3.85 -5.90
CA LEU A 137 2.34 -4.99 -6.18
C LEU A 137 2.89 -6.33 -5.67
N PRO A 138 4.16 -6.73 -5.97
CA PRO A 138 4.72 -7.94 -5.37
C PRO A 138 4.89 -7.84 -3.84
N LEU A 139 5.14 -6.65 -3.29
CA LEU A 139 5.21 -6.48 -1.83
C LEU A 139 3.84 -6.60 -1.15
N TYR A 140 2.75 -6.21 -1.83
CA TYR A 140 1.39 -6.49 -1.35
C TYR A 140 1.11 -7.99 -1.31
N ASP A 141 1.47 -8.72 -2.38
CA ASP A 141 1.25 -10.18 -2.46
C ASP A 141 2.01 -10.94 -1.37
N LEU A 142 3.18 -10.45 -0.96
CA LEU A 142 3.99 -11.01 0.12
C LEU A 142 3.55 -10.61 1.52
N ALA A 143 2.72 -9.59 1.66
CA ALA A 143 2.34 -9.05 2.97
C ALA A 143 1.15 -9.80 3.58
N ASP A 144 1.23 -10.11 4.88
CA ASP A 144 0.08 -10.63 5.66
C ASP A 144 -0.98 -9.56 5.89
N VAL A 145 -0.56 -8.29 5.97
CA VAL A 145 -1.43 -7.13 6.09
C VAL A 145 -0.76 -5.89 5.50
N ALA A 146 -1.55 -5.03 4.85
CA ALA A 146 -1.07 -3.78 4.28
C ALA A 146 -1.77 -2.57 4.91
N PHE A 147 -1.00 -1.61 5.40
CA PHE A 147 -1.47 -0.26 5.67
C PHE A 147 -1.33 0.59 4.41
N VAL A 148 -2.40 1.30 4.04
CA VAL A 148 -2.40 2.22 2.90
C VAL A 148 -2.35 3.66 3.40
N GLY A 149 -1.24 4.33 3.11
CA GLY A 149 -0.92 5.65 3.62
C GLY A 149 -1.73 6.81 3.04
N GLY A 150 -1.42 8.03 3.49
CA GLY A 150 -2.21 9.24 3.24
C GLY A 150 -3.57 9.20 3.91
N SER A 151 -3.77 8.31 4.86
CA SER A 151 -5.04 8.00 5.49
C SER A 151 -5.10 8.33 6.99
N LEU A 152 -3.96 8.42 7.69
CA LEU A 152 -3.88 8.93 9.06
C LEU A 152 -3.83 10.46 9.11
N ILE A 153 -3.50 11.09 8.02
CA ILE A 153 -3.48 12.54 7.82
C ILE A 153 -4.58 12.94 6.83
N GLU A 154 -4.99 14.21 6.81
CA GLU A 154 -6.05 14.72 5.93
C GLU A 154 -5.61 14.84 4.47
N PHE A 155 -5.01 13.78 3.92
CA PHE A 155 -4.57 13.73 2.53
C PHE A 155 -5.60 13.06 1.60
N GLY A 156 -6.46 12.18 2.15
CA GLY A 156 -7.54 11.52 1.42
C GLY A 156 -7.28 10.08 1.00
N GLY A 157 -6.21 9.48 1.51
CA GLY A 157 -5.83 8.10 1.26
C GLY A 157 -5.16 7.85 -0.09
N GLN A 158 -4.39 6.78 -0.15
CA GLN A 158 -3.81 6.23 -1.38
C GLN A 158 -4.65 5.05 -1.89
N ASN A 159 -4.27 4.46 -3.01
CA ASN A 159 -5.05 3.47 -3.73
C ASN A 159 -5.12 2.11 -3.01
N PRO A 160 -6.28 1.66 -2.48
CA PRO A 160 -6.43 0.36 -1.84
C PRO A 160 -6.78 -0.77 -2.82
N ILE A 161 -6.89 -0.50 -4.12
CA ILE A 161 -7.25 -1.50 -5.14
C ILE A 161 -6.08 -2.48 -5.36
N GLU A 162 -4.84 -2.01 -5.29
CA GLU A 162 -3.66 -2.87 -5.53
C GLU A 162 -3.52 -4.00 -4.50
N PRO A 163 -3.58 -3.74 -3.17
CA PRO A 163 -3.59 -4.84 -2.21
C PRO A 163 -4.82 -5.74 -2.35
N ALA A 164 -6.01 -5.17 -2.63
CA ALA A 164 -7.21 -5.96 -2.85
C ALA A 164 -7.12 -6.86 -4.09
N LEU A 165 -6.38 -6.46 -5.13
CA LEU A 165 -6.17 -7.26 -6.35
C LEU A 165 -5.44 -8.58 -6.07
N VAL A 166 -4.50 -8.58 -5.12
CA VAL A 166 -3.72 -9.76 -4.72
C VAL A 166 -4.26 -10.43 -3.45
N GLY A 167 -5.38 -9.94 -2.90
CA GLY A 167 -6.05 -10.55 -1.76
C GLY A 167 -5.46 -10.19 -0.39
N THR A 168 -4.60 -9.18 -0.31
CA THR A 168 -3.99 -8.75 0.94
C THR A 168 -4.98 -7.93 1.77
N PRO A 169 -5.21 -8.28 3.05
CA PRO A 169 -6.03 -7.49 3.97
C PRO A 169 -5.50 -6.06 4.13
N VAL A 170 -6.40 -5.09 4.12
CA VAL A 170 -6.03 -3.66 4.16
C VAL A 170 -6.40 -3.03 5.49
N ILE A 171 -5.50 -2.18 6.01
CA ILE A 171 -5.77 -1.26 7.11
C ILE A 171 -5.58 0.17 6.60
N SER A 172 -6.43 1.09 7.02
CA SER A 172 -6.26 2.52 6.76
C SER A 172 -6.66 3.38 7.95
N GLY A 173 -6.22 4.63 7.91
CA GLY A 173 -6.77 5.67 8.77
C GLY A 173 -8.13 6.19 8.27
N PRO A 174 -8.72 7.18 8.98
CA PRO A 174 -10.08 7.67 8.69
C PRO A 174 -10.18 8.56 7.45
N HIS A 175 -9.07 9.05 6.91
CA HIS A 175 -9.07 10.01 5.81
C HIS A 175 -8.89 9.31 4.46
N CYS A 176 -10.00 8.81 3.87
CA CYS A 176 -9.98 8.07 2.60
C CYS A 176 -10.89 8.68 1.52
N PHE A 177 -11.15 9.99 1.56
CA PHE A 177 -12.13 10.66 0.70
C PHE A 177 -11.80 10.62 -0.80
N ASN A 178 -10.54 10.35 -1.20
CA ASN A 178 -10.17 10.14 -2.60
C ASN A 178 -10.63 8.77 -3.14
N PHE A 179 -11.02 7.85 -2.25
CA PHE A 179 -11.36 6.45 -2.58
C PHE A 179 -12.62 5.97 -1.86
N THR A 180 -13.53 6.86 -1.45
CA THR A 180 -14.70 6.58 -0.60
C THR A 180 -15.47 5.32 -1.05
N GLU A 181 -15.86 5.23 -2.32
CA GLU A 181 -16.63 4.09 -2.84
C GLU A 181 -15.86 2.77 -2.76
N VAL A 182 -14.54 2.81 -3.05
CA VAL A 182 -13.69 1.62 -2.97
C VAL A 182 -13.57 1.15 -1.53
N VAL A 183 -13.31 2.07 -0.62
CA VAL A 183 -13.19 1.82 0.82
C VAL A 183 -14.49 1.24 1.37
N GLU A 184 -15.65 1.86 1.08
CA GLU A 184 -16.96 1.35 1.50
C GLU A 184 -17.19 -0.10 1.05
N LYS A 185 -16.85 -0.43 -0.19
CA LYS A 185 -16.98 -1.80 -0.73
C LYS A 185 -16.04 -2.78 -0.05
N LEU A 186 -14.77 -2.41 0.16
CA LEU A 186 -13.78 -3.28 0.79
C LEU A 186 -14.11 -3.52 2.28
N VAL A 187 -14.57 -2.49 3.00
CA VAL A 187 -15.02 -2.61 4.39
C VAL A 187 -16.28 -3.50 4.47
N ALA A 188 -17.24 -3.32 3.57
CA ALA A 188 -18.49 -4.10 3.55
C ALA A 188 -18.26 -5.61 3.37
N VAL A 189 -17.18 -6.02 2.69
CA VAL A 189 -16.83 -7.45 2.50
C VAL A 189 -15.76 -7.94 3.48
N GLY A 190 -15.34 -7.11 4.44
CA GLY A 190 -14.34 -7.47 5.45
C GLY A 190 -12.89 -7.54 4.91
N ALA A 191 -12.62 -7.00 3.73
CA ALA A 191 -11.28 -6.95 3.14
C ALA A 191 -10.46 -5.75 3.61
N MET A 192 -11.08 -4.77 4.28
CA MET A 192 -10.45 -3.56 4.79
C MET A 192 -11.00 -3.17 6.16
N TYR A 193 -10.13 -2.71 7.03
CA TYR A 193 -10.44 -2.09 8.33
C TYR A 193 -10.00 -0.61 8.30
N GLN A 194 -10.88 0.25 8.84
CA GLN A 194 -10.65 1.69 8.91
C GLN A 194 -10.72 2.19 10.35
#